data_73fecefd2111babc239f38601506f4e9
#
_entry.id   73fecefd2111babc239f38601506f4e9
#
_cell.length_a   1.000
_cell.length_b   1.000
_cell.length_c   1.000
_cell.angle_alpha   90.00
_cell.angle_beta   90.00
_cell.angle_gamma   90.00
#
_symmetry.space_group_name_H-M   'P 1'
#
loop_
_entity.id
_entity.type
_entity.pdbx_description
1 polymer ?
#
loop_
_entity_poly.entity_id
_entity_poly.type
_entity_poly.pdbx_seq_one_letter_code
_entity_poly.pdbx_strand_id
1 'polypeptide(L)' 'FSDYLNEIRTAKACELLENTDLSIAQISEKVGYSEHSYFCRVFKKVTGKTPSVYRRKNHG' A
#
# COMPACT_ATOMS: atom_id res chain seq x y z
N PHE A 1 -10.14 3.30 -16.01
CA PHE A 1 -8.71 3.40 -16.08
C PHE A 1 -8.04 2.84 -14.85
N SER A 2 -6.77 2.48 -14.99
CA SER A 2 -6.03 1.84 -13.93
C SER A 2 -5.84 2.74 -12.70
N ASP A 3 -5.91 4.05 -12.86
CA ASP A 3 -5.73 4.97 -11.74
C ASP A 3 -6.81 4.82 -10.68
N TYR A 4 -8.05 4.68 -11.11
CA TYR A 4 -9.16 4.51 -10.17
C TYR A 4 -8.97 3.23 -9.35
N LEU A 5 -8.62 2.14 -10.02
CA LEU A 5 -8.40 0.86 -9.34
C LEU A 5 -7.20 0.94 -8.42
N ASN A 6 -6.13 1.60 -8.85
CA ASN A 6 -4.95 1.77 -8.01
C ASN A 6 -5.26 2.57 -6.76
N GLU A 7 -6.12 3.58 -6.87
CA GLU A 7 -6.52 4.37 -5.70
C GLU A 7 -7.29 3.52 -4.70
N ILE A 8 -8.22 2.70 -5.18
CA ILE A 8 -8.99 1.82 -4.31
C ILE A 8 -8.07 0.84 -3.60
N ARG A 9 -7.16 0.22 -4.34
CA ARG A 9 -6.23 -0.75 -3.78
C ARG A 9 -5.30 -0.09 -2.78
N THR A 10 -4.84 1.12 -3.09
CA THR A 10 -3.96 1.86 -2.18
C THR A 10 -4.69 2.21 -0.89
N ALA A 11 -5.95 2.62 -0.98
CA ALA A 11 -6.76 2.92 0.21
C ALA A 11 -6.88 1.67 1.09
N LYS A 12 -7.12 0.51 0.48
CA LYS A 12 -7.19 -0.74 1.21
C LYS A 12 -5.85 -1.07 1.87
N ALA A 13 -4.76 -0.82 1.16
CA ALA A 13 -3.43 -1.05 1.71
C ALA A 13 -3.17 -0.15 2.92
N CYS A 14 -3.58 1.11 2.85
CA CYS A 14 -3.45 2.01 3.99
C CYS A 14 -4.17 1.46 5.21
N GLU A 15 -5.38 0.95 5.01
CA GLU A 15 -6.16 0.34 6.07
C GLU A 15 -5.40 -0.82 6.71
N LEU A 16 -4.86 -1.70 5.88
CA LEU A 16 -4.11 -2.86 6.38
C LEU A 16 -2.84 -2.42 7.09
N LEU A 17 -2.16 -1.39 6.59
CA LEU A 17 -0.95 -0.88 7.22
C LEU A 17 -1.23 -0.32 8.61
N GLU A 18 -2.40 0.29 8.79
CA GLU A 18 -2.75 0.90 10.05
C GLU A 18 -3.33 -0.10 11.05
N ASN A 19 -4.06 -1.09 10.57
CA ASN A 19 -4.84 -1.98 11.43
C ASN A 19 -4.22 -3.36 11.62
N THR A 20 -3.17 -3.70 10.87
CA THR A 20 -2.54 -5.01 10.98
C THR A 20 -1.03 -4.89 11.00
N ASP A 21 -0.37 -5.98 11.40
CA ASP A 21 1.09 -6.07 11.38
C ASP A 21 1.60 -6.82 10.16
N LEU A 22 0.78 -6.97 9.14
CA LEU A 22 1.18 -7.68 7.93
C LEU A 22 2.38 -6.99 7.28
N SER A 23 3.24 -7.80 6.66
CA SER A 23 4.37 -7.24 5.94
C SER A 23 3.89 -6.54 4.66
N ILE A 24 4.75 -5.67 4.12
CA ILE A 24 4.41 -4.96 2.89
C ILE A 24 4.10 -5.94 1.76
N ALA A 25 4.88 -7.02 1.66
CA ALA A 25 4.66 -8.04 0.64
C ALA A 25 3.30 -8.70 0.82
N GLN A 26 2.94 -9.02 2.06
CA GLN A 26 1.64 -9.63 2.33
C GLN A 26 0.49 -8.69 1.98
N ILE A 27 0.64 -7.43 2.31
CA ILE A 27 -0.38 -6.43 1.99
C ILE A 27 -0.54 -6.29 0.49
N SER A 28 0.57 -6.25 -0.25
CA SER A 28 0.49 -6.10 -1.70
C SER A 28 -0.30 -7.26 -2.32
N GLU A 29 -0.10 -8.48 -1.82
CA GLU A 29 -0.86 -9.63 -2.32
C GLU A 29 -2.34 -9.53 -1.97
N LYS A 30 -2.63 -9.09 -0.75
CA LYS A 30 -4.02 -8.99 -0.31
C LYS A 30 -4.81 -7.96 -1.10
N VAL A 31 -4.16 -6.88 -1.53
CA VAL A 31 -4.86 -5.86 -2.30
C VAL A 31 -4.83 -6.13 -3.81
N GLY A 32 -4.18 -7.21 -4.24
CA GLY A 32 -4.29 -7.64 -5.63
C GLY A 32 -3.08 -7.40 -6.51
N TYR A 33 -1.92 -7.12 -5.93
CA TYR A 33 -0.70 -6.94 -6.72
C TYR A 33 0.16 -8.19 -6.61
N SER A 34 0.63 -8.69 -7.75
CA SER A 34 1.47 -9.87 -7.76
C SER A 34 2.92 -9.54 -7.41
N GLU A 35 3.36 -8.29 -7.64
CA GLU A 35 4.71 -7.86 -7.30
C GLU A 35 4.66 -6.71 -6.32
N HIS A 36 5.36 -6.86 -5.20
CA HIS A 36 5.30 -5.81 -4.20
C HIS A 36 6.11 -4.57 -4.61
N SER A 37 7.11 -4.69 -5.48
CA SER A 37 7.82 -3.51 -5.96
C SER A 37 6.90 -2.62 -6.81
N TYR A 38 6.03 -3.21 -7.61
CA TYR A 38 5.05 -2.43 -8.34
C TYR A 38 4.05 -1.78 -7.40
N PHE A 39 3.62 -2.53 -6.39
CA PHE A 39 2.72 -2.00 -5.37
C PHE A 39 3.33 -0.78 -4.68
N CYS A 40 4.60 -0.88 -4.28
CA CYS A 40 5.27 0.22 -3.61
C CYS A 40 5.32 1.46 -4.50
N ARG A 41 5.57 1.26 -5.80
CA ARG A 41 5.62 2.36 -6.75
C ARG A 41 4.25 3.05 -6.87
N VAL A 42 3.20 2.25 -6.99
CA VAL A 42 1.84 2.78 -7.08
C VAL A 42 1.47 3.50 -5.79
N PHE A 43 1.78 2.89 -4.65
CA PHE A 43 1.48 3.48 -3.36
C PHE A 43 2.13 4.85 -3.23
N LYS A 44 3.41 4.94 -3.60
CA LYS A 44 4.11 6.21 -3.52
C LYS A 44 3.51 7.23 -4.48
N LYS A 45 3.09 6.80 -5.66
CA LYS A 45 2.47 7.70 -6.63
C LYS A 45 1.16 8.27 -6.11
N VAL A 46 0.35 7.45 -5.45
CA VAL A 46 -0.97 7.87 -4.97
C VAL A 46 -0.88 8.66 -3.66
N THR A 47 -0.06 8.22 -2.72
CA THR A 47 0.01 8.85 -1.40
C THR A 47 1.19 9.80 -1.22
N GLY A 48 2.19 9.71 -2.09
CA GLY A 48 3.41 10.50 -1.96
C GLY A 48 4.45 9.88 -1.03
N LYS A 49 4.16 8.72 -0.47
CA LYS A 49 5.07 8.03 0.46
C LYS A 49 5.09 6.55 0.16
N THR A 50 6.23 5.91 0.47
CA THR A 50 6.28 4.45 0.36
C THR A 50 5.48 3.83 1.50
N PRO A 51 5.05 2.57 1.35
CA PRO A 51 4.30 1.91 2.43
C PRO A 51 5.08 1.83 3.73
N SER A 52 6.39 1.64 3.66
CA SER A 52 7.22 1.57 4.85
C SER A 52 7.22 2.90 5.60
N VAL A 53 7.37 3.99 4.88
CA VAL A 53 7.35 5.33 5.47
C VAL A 53 5.98 5.63 6.04
N TYR A 54 4.94 5.26 5.31
CA TYR A 54 3.57 5.48 5.77
C TYR A 54 3.31 4.78 7.10
N ARG A 55 3.71 3.51 7.19
CA ARG A 55 3.53 2.72 8.42
C ARG A 55 4.32 3.33 9.57
N ARG A 56 5.57 3.72 9.29
CA ARG A 56 6.42 4.30 10.33
C ARG A 56 5.80 5.57 10.90
N LYS A 57 5.26 6.42 10.05
CA LYS A 57 4.64 7.67 10.51
C LYS A 57 3.40 7.42 11.35
N ASN A 58 2.62 6.42 10.98
CA ASN A 58 1.37 6.15 11.68
C ASN A 58 1.57 5.37 12.97
N HIS A 59 2.68 4.65 13.08
CA HIS A 59 3.00 3.95 14.31
C HIS A 59 3.85 4.78 15.25
N GLY A 60 4.31 5.88 14.75
CA GLY A 60 5.05 6.90 15.47
C GLY A 60 5.73 6.52 16.71
#